data_7250e4462db011bf269a09a3c7a5c5b4
#
_entry.id   7250e4462db011bf269a09a3c7a5c5b4
#
_cell.length_a   1.000
_cell.length_b   1.000
_cell.length_c   1.000
_cell.angle_alpha   90.00
_cell.angle_beta   90.00
_cell.angle_gamma   90.00
#
_symmetry.space_group_name_H-M   'P 1'
#
loop_
_entity.id
_entity.type
_entity.pdbx_description
1 polymer ?
#
loop_
_entity_poly.entity_id
_entity_poly.type
_entity_poly.pdbx_seq_one_letter_code
_entity_poly.pdbx_strand_id
1 'polypeptide(L)'
;MDHTISNLLRIKEEINLKESINTKIIAVTKTFTEEKILPLVKFGHVDFGENKVQEALSKWTKIKDDYKKVKLHMIGKLQTNKVKNAVKIFDYIHSVNSYKLAEKISIEQKKINKDLKLFIQINIGSEDQKNGIEVNEVENFLKICTKDLNLSIIGVMCIPPNDSETEKYFSEMFEIKKK
;
A
#
# COMPACT_ATOMS: atom_id res chain seq x y z
N MET A 1 25.99 -12.24 -7.20
CA MET A 1 24.98 -11.31 -6.65
C MET A 1 23.68 -12.06 -6.53
N ASP A 2 22.92 -11.87 -5.46
CA ASP A 2 21.60 -12.51 -5.31
C ASP A 2 20.66 -12.09 -6.46
N HIS A 3 19.92 -13.06 -7.02
CA HIS A 3 19.05 -12.82 -8.19
C HIS A 3 17.98 -11.76 -7.92
N THR A 4 17.48 -11.67 -6.68
CA THR A 4 16.46 -10.69 -6.28
C THR A 4 17.04 -9.27 -6.29
N ILE A 5 18.29 -9.13 -5.85
CA ILE A 5 18.99 -7.82 -5.88
C ILE A 5 19.25 -7.41 -7.33
N SER A 6 19.71 -8.34 -8.19
CA SER A 6 19.93 -8.05 -9.61
C SER A 6 18.67 -7.60 -10.32
N ASN A 7 17.53 -8.23 -10.05
CA ASN A 7 16.24 -7.83 -10.58
C ASN A 7 15.81 -6.44 -10.08
N LEU A 8 15.98 -6.14 -8.79
CA LEU A 8 15.68 -4.81 -8.26
C LEU A 8 16.52 -3.71 -8.95
N LEU A 9 17.81 -3.96 -9.16
CA LEU A 9 18.69 -3.00 -9.83
C LEU A 9 18.28 -2.77 -11.29
N ARG A 10 17.95 -3.83 -12.03
CA ARG A 10 17.47 -3.73 -13.40
C ARG A 10 16.17 -2.91 -13.49
N ILE A 11 15.20 -3.16 -12.60
CA ILE A 11 13.94 -2.39 -12.56
C ILE A 11 14.22 -0.91 -12.23
N LYS A 12 15.13 -0.63 -11.29
CA LYS A 12 15.52 0.76 -10.97
C LYS A 12 16.13 1.46 -12.18
N GLU A 13 16.98 0.80 -12.93
CA GLU A 13 17.57 1.33 -14.14
C GLU A 13 16.51 1.64 -15.21
N GLU A 14 15.58 0.72 -15.46
CA GLU A 14 14.47 0.93 -16.38
C GLU A 14 13.57 2.13 -15.99
N ILE A 15 13.31 2.33 -14.70
CA ILE A 15 12.56 3.48 -14.19
C ILE A 15 13.34 4.78 -14.40
N ASN A 16 14.64 4.80 -14.11
CA ASN A 16 15.50 5.96 -14.28
C ASN A 16 15.60 6.39 -15.73
N LEU A 17 15.73 5.45 -16.67
CA LEU A 17 15.74 5.71 -18.10
C LEU A 17 14.46 6.38 -18.61
N LYS A 18 13.34 6.21 -17.92
CA LYS A 18 12.06 6.86 -18.21
C LYS A 18 11.85 8.19 -17.48
N GLU A 19 12.90 8.76 -16.90
CA GLU A 19 12.87 10.03 -16.13
C GLU A 19 11.89 10.04 -14.95
N SER A 20 11.49 8.89 -14.46
CA SER A 20 10.55 8.72 -13.34
C SER A 20 11.25 8.85 -11.98
N ILE A 21 11.91 9.98 -11.74
CA ILE A 21 12.84 10.22 -10.62
C ILE A 21 12.21 9.98 -9.23
N ASN A 22 10.89 10.17 -9.11
CA ASN A 22 10.18 10.04 -7.82
C ASN A 22 9.45 8.70 -7.64
N THR A 23 9.57 7.77 -8.60
CA THR A 23 8.90 6.47 -8.51
C THR A 23 9.58 5.59 -7.47
N LYS A 24 8.80 5.07 -6.52
CA LYS A 24 9.27 4.10 -5.52
C LYS A 24 8.85 2.70 -5.89
N ILE A 25 9.73 1.75 -5.64
CA ILE A 25 9.45 0.32 -5.82
C ILE A 25 9.03 -0.25 -4.47
N ILE A 26 7.86 -0.87 -4.41
CA ILE A 26 7.45 -1.71 -3.28
C ILE A 26 7.70 -3.16 -3.66
N ALA A 27 8.64 -3.81 -2.99
CA ALA A 27 8.93 -5.22 -3.19
C ALA A 27 7.80 -6.06 -2.55
N VAL A 28 7.01 -6.75 -3.38
CA VAL A 28 5.90 -7.58 -2.91
C VAL A 28 6.44 -8.92 -2.44
N THR A 29 6.27 -9.19 -1.14
CA THR A 29 6.88 -10.34 -0.45
C THR A 29 5.86 -11.38 0.06
N LYS A 30 4.58 -11.21 -0.33
CA LYS A 30 3.56 -12.22 -0.04
C LYS A 30 4.01 -13.61 -0.50
N THR A 31 3.73 -14.64 0.31
CA THR A 31 4.09 -16.04 0.06
C THR A 31 5.58 -16.41 0.07
N PHE A 32 6.48 -15.43 0.15
CA PHE A 32 7.92 -15.71 0.26
C PHE A 32 8.34 -15.84 1.73
N THR A 33 9.32 -16.71 1.98
CA THR A 33 9.95 -16.91 3.29
C THR A 33 10.93 -15.77 3.60
N GLU A 34 11.28 -15.62 4.90
CA GLU A 34 12.24 -14.62 5.36
C GLU A 34 13.60 -14.74 4.66
N GLU A 35 14.07 -15.97 4.39
CA GLU A 35 15.34 -16.24 3.72
C GLU A 35 15.43 -15.57 2.34
N LYS A 36 14.31 -15.52 1.61
CA LYS A 36 14.24 -14.86 0.29
C LYS A 36 14.10 -13.36 0.37
N ILE A 37 13.61 -12.83 1.50
CA ILE A 37 13.37 -11.40 1.72
C ILE A 37 14.62 -10.72 2.27
N LEU A 38 15.33 -11.36 3.20
CA LEU A 38 16.49 -10.82 3.91
C LEU A 38 17.60 -10.28 3.00
N PRO A 39 17.93 -10.87 1.83
CA PRO A 39 18.90 -10.27 0.92
C PRO A 39 18.57 -8.85 0.51
N LEU A 40 17.29 -8.55 0.18
CA LEU A 40 16.84 -7.19 -0.16
C LEU A 40 16.90 -6.24 1.03
N VAL A 41 16.50 -6.71 2.22
CA VAL A 41 16.55 -5.92 3.45
C VAL A 41 18.02 -5.55 3.78
N LYS A 42 18.93 -6.52 3.72
CA LYS A 42 20.37 -6.31 3.95
C LYS A 42 21.02 -5.42 2.89
N PHE A 43 20.54 -5.49 1.65
CA PHE A 43 20.96 -4.61 0.56
C PHE A 43 20.51 -3.15 0.77
N GLY A 44 19.59 -2.90 1.71
CA GLY A 44 19.10 -1.55 2.04
C GLY A 44 17.82 -1.14 1.31
N HIS A 45 17.08 -2.10 0.71
CA HIS A 45 15.73 -1.80 0.24
C HIS A 45 14.81 -1.54 1.43
N VAL A 46 13.90 -0.57 1.30
CA VAL A 46 13.13 -0.06 2.43
C VAL A 46 11.66 -0.46 2.36
N ASP A 47 11.04 -0.42 1.17
CA ASP A 47 9.59 -0.52 1.01
C ASP A 47 9.15 -1.93 0.59
N PHE A 48 8.40 -2.62 1.46
CA PHE A 48 7.95 -4.00 1.24
C PHE A 48 6.42 -4.12 1.34
N GLY A 49 5.82 -4.95 0.50
CA GLY A 49 4.37 -5.12 0.42
C GLY A 49 3.87 -6.51 0.81
N GLU A 50 2.82 -6.55 1.62
CA GLU A 50 2.13 -7.76 2.05
C GLU A 50 0.62 -7.70 1.81
N ASN A 51 0.02 -8.86 1.57
CA ASN A 51 -1.42 -8.97 1.32
C ASN A 51 -2.21 -9.42 2.56
N LYS A 52 -1.57 -10.07 3.53
CA LYS A 52 -2.24 -10.69 4.68
C LYS A 52 -1.58 -10.27 6.00
N VAL A 53 -2.41 -9.80 6.94
CA VAL A 53 -1.94 -9.29 8.25
C VAL A 53 -1.22 -10.37 9.07
N GLN A 54 -1.74 -11.60 9.10
CA GLN A 54 -1.12 -12.68 9.86
C GLN A 54 0.25 -13.06 9.32
N GLU A 55 0.36 -13.17 8.00
CA GLU A 55 1.62 -13.46 7.33
C GLU A 55 2.65 -12.34 7.59
N ALA A 56 2.20 -11.09 7.52
CA ALA A 56 3.04 -9.93 7.83
C ALA A 56 3.56 -9.97 9.28
N LEU A 57 2.70 -10.25 10.25
CA LEU A 57 3.09 -10.34 11.66
C LEU A 57 4.15 -11.43 11.89
N SER A 58 3.94 -12.62 11.33
CA SER A 58 4.90 -13.73 11.53
C SER A 58 6.27 -13.43 10.95
N LYS A 59 6.35 -12.84 9.75
CA LYS A 59 7.60 -12.55 9.05
C LYS A 59 8.28 -11.26 9.51
N TRP A 60 7.51 -10.19 9.64
CA TRP A 60 8.08 -8.85 9.71
C TRP A 60 8.30 -8.32 11.13
N THR A 61 7.73 -8.93 12.17
CA THR A 61 7.92 -8.43 13.54
C THR A 61 9.40 -8.37 13.89
N LYS A 62 10.12 -9.48 13.76
CA LYS A 62 11.55 -9.54 14.06
C LYS A 62 12.37 -8.72 13.07
N ILE A 63 12.08 -8.79 11.77
CA ILE A 63 12.81 -8.04 10.74
C ILE A 63 12.70 -6.53 11.02
N LYS A 64 11.55 -6.00 11.38
CA LYS A 64 11.38 -4.58 11.71
C LYS A 64 12.05 -4.17 13.02
N ASP A 65 12.22 -5.10 13.95
CA ASP A 65 12.99 -4.85 15.17
C ASP A 65 14.48 -4.69 14.88
N ASP A 66 15.03 -5.52 14.01
CA ASP A 66 16.42 -5.52 13.61
C ASP A 66 16.73 -4.40 12.58
N TYR A 67 15.77 -4.11 11.67
CA TYR A 67 15.94 -3.16 10.55
C TYR A 67 14.92 -2.01 10.61
N LYS A 68 15.15 -1.03 11.44
CA LYS A 68 14.24 0.10 11.75
C LYS A 68 13.84 0.98 10.56
N LYS A 69 14.61 0.95 9.47
CA LYS A 69 14.31 1.72 8.23
C LYS A 69 13.25 1.05 7.35
N VAL A 70 12.97 -0.23 7.57
CA VAL A 70 11.98 -0.99 6.78
C VAL A 70 10.58 -0.39 6.97
N LYS A 71 9.91 -0.17 5.85
CA LYS A 71 8.52 0.28 5.75
C LYS A 71 7.66 -0.83 5.17
N LEU A 72 6.59 -1.17 5.87
CA LEU A 72 5.70 -2.24 5.47
C LEU A 72 4.37 -1.69 4.97
N HIS A 73 3.99 -2.10 3.78
CA HIS A 73 2.78 -1.67 3.07
C HIS A 73 1.74 -2.80 3.04
N MET A 74 0.55 -2.53 3.56
CA MET A 74 -0.62 -3.39 3.35
C MET A 74 -1.20 -3.07 1.97
N ILE A 75 -1.00 -3.96 1.02
CA ILE A 75 -1.44 -3.78 -0.38
C ILE A 75 -2.60 -4.70 -0.76
N GLY A 76 -2.90 -5.71 0.06
CA GLY A 76 -4.06 -6.58 -0.10
C GLY A 76 -5.32 -6.04 0.59
N LYS A 77 -6.46 -6.70 0.39
CA LYS A 77 -7.73 -6.38 1.04
C LYS A 77 -7.62 -6.52 2.55
N LEU A 78 -7.83 -5.42 3.28
CA LEU A 78 -7.82 -5.40 4.74
C LEU A 78 -9.23 -5.62 5.30
N GLN A 79 -9.42 -6.72 6.03
CA GLN A 79 -10.64 -7.00 6.77
C GLN A 79 -10.71 -6.16 8.05
N THR A 80 -11.90 -5.64 8.41
CA THR A 80 -12.09 -4.78 9.59
C THR A 80 -11.70 -5.46 10.91
N ASN A 81 -11.92 -6.78 11.04
CA ASN A 81 -11.50 -7.55 12.21
C ASN A 81 -9.98 -7.73 12.36
N LYS A 82 -9.20 -7.42 11.32
CA LYS A 82 -7.73 -7.50 11.32
C LYS A 82 -7.05 -6.14 11.54
N VAL A 83 -7.81 -5.04 11.52
CA VAL A 83 -7.28 -3.67 11.64
C VAL A 83 -6.46 -3.48 12.91
N LYS A 84 -6.92 -3.99 14.08
CA LYS A 84 -6.17 -3.91 15.34
C LYS A 84 -4.73 -4.44 15.24
N ASN A 85 -4.53 -5.50 14.48
CA ASN A 85 -3.21 -6.08 14.24
C ASN A 85 -2.46 -5.37 13.10
N ALA A 86 -3.19 -4.94 12.06
CA ALA A 86 -2.60 -4.21 10.94
C ALA A 86 -1.94 -2.91 11.38
N VAL A 87 -2.61 -2.10 12.20
CA VAL A 87 -2.06 -0.81 12.67
C VAL A 87 -0.77 -0.96 13.47
N LYS A 88 -0.50 -2.12 14.06
CA LYS A 88 0.74 -2.37 14.79
C LYS A 88 1.93 -2.57 13.88
N ILE A 89 1.76 -3.35 12.79
CA ILE A 89 2.88 -3.82 11.96
C ILE A 89 3.10 -2.97 10.70
N PHE A 90 2.04 -2.48 10.05
CA PHE A 90 2.14 -1.71 8.81
C PHE A 90 2.43 -0.23 9.06
N ASP A 91 3.15 0.40 8.13
CA ASP A 91 3.40 1.84 8.07
C ASP A 91 2.45 2.51 7.07
N TYR A 92 2.04 1.75 6.04
CA TYR A 92 1.13 2.19 4.98
C TYR A 92 -0.02 1.20 4.78
N ILE A 93 -1.22 1.70 4.50
CA ILE A 93 -2.36 0.89 4.06
C ILE A 93 -2.87 1.46 2.74
N HIS A 94 -2.83 0.65 1.68
CA HIS A 94 -3.21 1.04 0.33
C HIS A 94 -4.66 0.70 -0.04
N SER A 95 -5.36 -0.03 0.80
CA SER A 95 -6.66 -0.64 0.51
C SER A 95 -7.81 -0.04 1.32
N VAL A 96 -7.77 1.28 1.60
CA VAL A 96 -8.88 1.95 2.30
C VAL A 96 -10.02 2.15 1.30
N ASN A 97 -11.05 1.31 1.41
CA ASN A 97 -12.10 1.18 0.40
C ASN A 97 -13.54 1.26 0.95
N SER A 98 -13.71 1.67 2.19
CA SER A 98 -15.04 1.84 2.78
C SER A 98 -15.00 2.67 4.05
N TYR A 99 -16.11 3.36 4.36
CA TYR A 99 -16.27 4.13 5.59
C TYR A 99 -16.01 3.28 6.85
N LYS A 100 -16.60 2.09 6.92
CA LYS A 100 -16.42 1.16 8.05
C LYS A 100 -14.95 0.79 8.29
N LEU A 101 -14.18 0.61 7.22
CA LEU A 101 -12.75 0.31 7.34
C LEU A 101 -11.97 1.55 7.79
N ALA A 102 -12.24 2.71 7.19
CA ALA A 102 -11.60 3.97 7.56
C ALA A 102 -11.85 4.34 9.03
N GLU A 103 -13.10 4.25 9.49
CA GLU A 103 -13.48 4.46 10.89
C GLU A 103 -12.72 3.51 11.83
N LYS A 104 -12.67 2.21 11.48
CA LYS A 104 -11.95 1.23 12.29
C LYS A 104 -10.44 1.51 12.34
N ILE A 105 -9.82 1.96 11.25
CA ILE A 105 -8.41 2.38 11.23
C ILE A 105 -8.22 3.59 12.16
N SER A 106 -9.06 4.62 12.06
CA SER A 106 -9.00 5.81 12.92
C SER A 106 -9.03 5.44 14.41
N ILE A 107 -9.98 4.59 14.80
CA ILE A 107 -10.13 4.13 16.18
C ILE A 107 -8.87 3.38 16.66
N GLU A 108 -8.39 2.42 15.89
CA GLU A 108 -7.31 1.54 16.34
C GLU A 108 -5.94 2.23 16.31
N GLN A 109 -5.67 3.13 15.36
CA GLN A 109 -4.40 3.88 15.32
C GLN A 109 -4.31 4.90 16.48
N LYS A 110 -5.43 5.54 16.86
CA LYS A 110 -5.49 6.46 18.02
C LYS A 110 -5.15 5.74 19.33
N LYS A 111 -5.60 4.49 19.52
CA LYS A 111 -5.30 3.71 20.73
C LYS A 111 -3.81 3.48 20.96
N ILE A 112 -3.01 3.46 19.92
CA ILE A 112 -1.56 3.18 20.00
C ILE A 112 -0.72 4.41 19.61
N ASN A 113 -1.36 5.58 19.48
CA ASN A 113 -0.73 6.85 19.10
C ASN A 113 0.15 6.73 17.83
N LYS A 114 -0.39 6.09 16.78
CA LYS A 114 0.32 5.88 15.51
C LYS A 114 -0.41 6.63 14.39
N ASP A 115 0.34 7.30 13.53
CA ASP A 115 -0.15 7.95 12.32
C ASP A 115 0.24 7.15 11.08
N LEU A 116 -0.68 6.34 10.59
CA LEU A 116 -0.50 5.52 9.37
C LEU A 116 -0.66 6.40 8.13
N LYS A 117 0.14 6.12 7.11
CA LYS A 117 -0.02 6.72 5.78
C LYS A 117 -0.99 5.89 4.95
N LEU A 118 -2.07 6.50 4.51
CA LEU A 118 -3.20 5.80 3.91
C LEU A 118 -3.41 6.21 2.46
N PHE A 119 -3.83 5.24 1.63
CA PHE A 119 -4.30 5.47 0.27
C PHE A 119 -5.75 5.04 0.15
N ILE A 120 -6.57 5.84 -0.52
CA ILE A 120 -7.91 5.44 -0.91
C ILE A 120 -7.81 4.52 -2.13
N GLN A 121 -8.35 3.32 -2.01
CA GLN A 121 -8.46 2.40 -3.15
C GLN A 121 -9.67 2.75 -3.98
N ILE A 122 -9.46 2.99 -5.28
CA ILE A 122 -10.49 3.38 -6.26
C ILE A 122 -10.80 2.21 -7.18
N ASN A 123 -12.08 2.01 -7.46
CA ASN A 123 -12.58 1.09 -8.49
C ASN A 123 -12.57 1.77 -9.87
N ILE A 124 -11.37 1.91 -10.46
CA ILE A 124 -11.17 2.69 -11.70
C ILE A 124 -11.79 2.03 -12.94
N GLY A 125 -11.98 0.71 -12.93
CA GLY A 125 -12.56 -0.04 -14.05
C GLY A 125 -14.06 -0.27 -13.93
N SER A 126 -14.72 0.25 -12.89
CA SER A 126 -16.15 0.06 -12.59
C SER A 126 -16.58 -1.42 -12.67
N GLU A 127 -15.71 -2.32 -12.20
CA GLU A 127 -15.99 -3.76 -12.19
C GLU A 127 -16.73 -4.14 -10.90
N ASP A 128 -17.93 -4.70 -11.00
CA ASP A 128 -18.80 -5.06 -9.87
C ASP A 128 -18.14 -5.95 -8.81
N GLN A 129 -17.12 -6.70 -9.17
CA GLN A 129 -16.40 -7.63 -8.30
C GLN A 129 -15.11 -7.04 -7.69
N LYS A 130 -14.68 -5.84 -8.09
CA LYS A 130 -13.45 -5.23 -7.58
C LYS A 130 -13.73 -4.33 -6.37
N ASN A 131 -12.76 -4.38 -5.43
CA ASN A 131 -12.80 -3.54 -4.24
C ASN A 131 -12.31 -2.14 -4.58
N GLY A 132 -12.99 -1.12 -4.09
CA GLY A 132 -12.62 0.29 -4.25
C GLY A 132 -13.80 1.20 -4.02
N ILE A 133 -13.53 2.48 -3.84
CA ILE A 133 -14.52 3.55 -3.85
C ILE A 133 -14.79 3.91 -5.32
N GLU A 134 -16.05 4.14 -5.64
CA GLU A 134 -16.43 4.61 -6.98
C GLU A 134 -15.87 6.02 -7.23
N VAL A 135 -15.47 6.31 -8.47
CA VAL A 135 -14.78 7.57 -8.84
C VAL A 135 -15.57 8.80 -8.41
N ASN A 136 -16.88 8.78 -8.55
CA ASN A 136 -17.78 9.88 -8.18
C ASN A 136 -17.92 10.07 -6.65
N GLU A 137 -17.55 9.09 -5.84
CA GLU A 137 -17.64 9.14 -4.38
C GLU A 137 -16.30 9.55 -3.72
N VAL A 138 -15.20 9.56 -4.48
CA VAL A 138 -13.84 9.75 -3.94
C VAL A 138 -13.71 11.05 -3.17
N GLU A 139 -14.22 12.17 -3.68
CA GLU A 139 -14.11 13.48 -3.03
C GLU A 139 -14.85 13.51 -1.68
N ASN A 140 -16.06 12.98 -1.64
CA ASN A 140 -16.84 12.90 -0.41
C ASN A 140 -16.16 11.97 0.61
N PHE A 141 -15.68 10.81 0.15
CA PHE A 141 -14.98 9.87 1.02
C PHE A 141 -13.66 10.44 1.55
N LEU A 142 -12.91 11.19 0.75
CA LEU A 142 -11.71 11.92 1.18
C LEU A 142 -12.03 12.93 2.28
N LYS A 143 -13.10 13.71 2.13
CA LYS A 143 -13.55 14.66 3.16
C LYS A 143 -13.85 13.96 4.48
N ILE A 144 -14.60 12.85 4.45
CA ILE A 144 -14.90 12.05 5.64
C ILE A 144 -13.60 11.54 6.28
N CYS A 145 -12.70 10.95 5.50
CA CYS A 145 -11.45 10.42 6.02
C CYS A 145 -10.58 11.49 6.69
N THR A 146 -10.45 12.65 6.05
CA THR A 146 -9.54 13.71 6.51
C THR A 146 -10.16 14.61 7.58
N LYS A 147 -11.43 15.01 7.43
CA LYS A 147 -12.08 15.99 8.34
C LYS A 147 -12.72 15.30 9.53
N ASP A 148 -13.50 14.24 9.32
CA ASP A 148 -14.28 13.62 10.38
C ASP A 148 -13.47 12.59 11.15
N LEU A 149 -12.67 11.77 10.44
CA LEU A 149 -11.89 10.69 11.03
C LEU A 149 -10.44 11.07 11.36
N ASN A 150 -9.97 12.25 10.91
CA ASN A 150 -8.59 12.73 11.09
C ASN A 150 -7.53 11.72 10.65
N LEU A 151 -7.71 11.16 9.45
CA LEU A 151 -6.81 10.20 8.84
C LEU A 151 -5.82 10.87 7.90
N SER A 152 -4.57 10.40 7.88
CA SER A 152 -3.51 10.89 6.98
C SER A 152 -3.63 10.20 5.61
N ILE A 153 -4.52 10.71 4.75
CA ILE A 153 -4.63 10.26 3.36
C ILE A 153 -3.54 10.96 2.54
N ILE A 154 -2.66 10.18 1.93
CA ILE A 154 -1.51 10.69 1.17
C ILE A 154 -1.60 10.45 -0.34
N GLY A 155 -2.64 9.77 -0.79
CA GLY A 155 -2.84 9.49 -2.21
C GLY A 155 -3.96 8.49 -2.48
N VAL A 156 -4.00 8.05 -3.72
CA VAL A 156 -4.96 7.07 -4.22
C VAL A 156 -4.25 5.82 -4.75
N MET A 157 -4.96 4.69 -4.76
CA MET A 157 -4.47 3.41 -5.27
C MET A 157 -5.51 2.76 -6.15
N CYS A 158 -5.10 2.11 -7.21
CA CYS A 158 -5.96 1.23 -8.00
C CYS A 158 -5.25 -0.08 -8.37
N ILE A 159 -6.06 -1.06 -8.70
CA ILE A 159 -5.67 -2.26 -9.42
C ILE A 159 -6.50 -2.24 -10.71
N PRO A 160 -5.94 -1.77 -11.83
CA PRO A 160 -6.71 -1.65 -13.06
C PRO A 160 -7.14 -3.02 -13.59
N PRO A 161 -8.14 -3.09 -14.48
CA PRO A 161 -8.43 -4.27 -15.27
C PRO A 161 -7.19 -4.77 -16.00
N ASN A 162 -7.13 -6.09 -16.23
CA ASN A 162 -6.06 -6.69 -17.01
C ASN A 162 -6.44 -6.72 -18.49
N ASP A 163 -6.46 -5.56 -19.10
CA ASP A 163 -6.81 -5.34 -20.50
C ASP A 163 -5.79 -4.43 -21.20
N SER A 164 -6.08 -4.03 -22.44
CA SER A 164 -5.21 -3.15 -23.24
C SER A 164 -5.29 -1.67 -22.87
N GLU A 165 -6.19 -1.26 -21.96
CA GLU A 165 -6.43 0.14 -21.61
C GLU A 165 -5.69 0.62 -20.34
N THR A 166 -4.67 -0.10 -19.89
CA THR A 166 -3.93 0.20 -18.65
C THR A 166 -3.44 1.65 -18.56
N GLU A 167 -2.95 2.24 -19.64
CA GLU A 167 -2.49 3.64 -19.68
C GLU A 167 -3.64 4.63 -19.41
N LYS A 168 -4.83 4.36 -19.92
CA LYS A 168 -6.03 5.17 -19.68
C LYS A 168 -6.37 5.20 -18.20
N TYR A 169 -6.42 4.05 -17.54
CA TYR A 169 -6.72 3.97 -16.12
C TYR A 169 -5.70 4.74 -15.26
N PHE A 170 -4.41 4.66 -15.57
CA PHE A 170 -3.42 5.45 -14.83
C PHE A 170 -3.51 6.95 -15.12
N SER A 171 -3.88 7.35 -16.35
CA SER A 171 -4.15 8.75 -16.68
C SER A 171 -5.34 9.29 -15.91
N GLU A 172 -6.44 8.54 -15.80
CA GLU A 172 -7.60 8.89 -14.99
C GLU A 172 -7.24 9.00 -13.50
N MET A 173 -6.46 8.07 -12.95
CA MET A 173 -5.95 8.13 -11.58
C MET A 173 -5.10 9.39 -11.34
N PHE A 174 -4.31 9.80 -12.32
CA PHE A 174 -3.52 11.02 -12.22
C PHE A 174 -4.39 12.27 -12.14
N GLU A 175 -5.48 12.34 -12.93
CA GLU A 175 -6.43 13.46 -12.85
C GLU A 175 -7.20 13.48 -11.53
N ILE A 176 -7.59 12.32 -11.00
CA ILE A 176 -8.22 12.21 -9.67
C ILE A 176 -7.28 12.73 -8.57
N LYS A 177 -5.98 12.42 -8.65
CA LYS A 177 -4.98 12.87 -7.67
C LYS A 177 -4.80 14.39 -7.65
N LYS A 178 -5.05 15.11 -8.76
CA LYS A 178 -4.90 16.57 -8.85
C LYS A 178 -6.02 17.35 -8.15
N LYS A 179 -7.18 16.72 -7.98
CA LYS A 179 -8.32 17.31 -7.28
C LYS A 179 -8.17 17.22 -5.77
#